data_7b3a20973ac9ca2aefbebf494603e71b
#
_entry.id   7b3a20973ac9ca2aefbebf494603e71b
#
_cell.length_a   1.000
_cell.length_b   1.000
_cell.length_c   1.000
_cell.angle_alpha   90.00
_cell.angle_beta   90.00
_cell.angle_gamma   90.00
#
_symmetry.space_group_name_H-M   'P 1'
#
loop_
_entity.id
_entity.type
_entity.pdbx_description
1 polymer ?
#
loop_
_entity_poly.entity_id
_entity_poly.type
_entity_poly.pdbx_seq_one_letter_code
_entity_poly.pdbx_strand_id
1 'polypeptide(L)'
;MLINSVQNTLNELANLLSQLPNEDYIYPCQGLSGATIGEHTRHIIEMFECLQNQYESGVVNYDLRQRNLLIQSDVTIATKAIETVIGQLEKANKKLCLQQIIDGEELAIESNYNRELLYNLEHCVHHQALIKVALIQHNSVVVDANFGVARSTIEYRKQCAQ
;
A
#
# COMPACT_ATOMS: atom_id res chain seq x y z
N MET A 1 4.38 -17.63 -2.17
CA MET A 1 3.14 -17.15 -2.80
C MET A 1 2.74 -15.77 -2.30
N LEU A 2 2.40 -15.55 -1.01
CA LEU A 2 1.96 -14.25 -0.49
C LEU A 2 3.01 -13.14 -0.67
N ILE A 3 4.26 -13.37 -0.27
CA ILE A 3 5.37 -12.41 -0.43
C ILE A 3 5.52 -11.97 -1.88
N ASN A 4 5.53 -12.91 -2.83
CA ASN A 4 5.61 -12.57 -4.26
C ASN A 4 4.43 -11.71 -4.72
N SER A 5 3.23 -11.94 -4.18
CA SER A 5 2.06 -11.11 -4.49
C SER A 5 2.22 -9.69 -3.97
N VAL A 6 2.76 -9.51 -2.77
CA VAL A 6 3.06 -8.20 -2.20
C VAL A 6 4.15 -7.50 -3.02
N GLN A 7 5.25 -8.20 -3.32
CA GLN A 7 6.34 -7.65 -4.14
C GLN A 7 5.83 -7.17 -5.50
N ASN A 8 5.03 -7.99 -6.19
CA ASN A 8 4.47 -7.61 -7.50
C ASN A 8 3.60 -6.36 -7.40
N THR A 9 2.71 -6.29 -6.40
CA THR A 9 1.83 -5.13 -6.21
C THR A 9 2.61 -3.85 -5.87
N LEU A 10 3.65 -3.95 -5.04
CA LEU A 10 4.53 -2.81 -4.75
C LEU A 10 5.38 -2.40 -5.96
N ASN A 11 5.85 -3.35 -6.77
CA ASN A 11 6.55 -3.07 -8.02
C ASN A 11 5.64 -2.40 -9.05
N GLU A 12 4.36 -2.78 -9.14
CA GLU A 12 3.37 -2.07 -9.97
C GLU A 12 3.24 -0.59 -9.55
N LEU A 13 3.23 -0.32 -8.25
CA LEU A 13 3.23 1.05 -7.73
C LEU A 13 4.53 1.78 -8.08
N ALA A 14 5.70 1.17 -7.86
CA ALA A 14 6.99 1.76 -8.22
C ALA A 14 7.10 2.07 -9.72
N ASN A 15 6.61 1.16 -10.58
CA ASN A 15 6.56 1.36 -12.04
C ASN A 15 5.65 2.53 -12.43
N LEU A 16 4.53 2.72 -11.73
CA LEU A 16 3.69 3.90 -11.90
C LEU A 16 4.47 5.16 -11.55
N LEU A 17 5.09 5.19 -10.36
CA LEU A 17 5.82 6.35 -9.87
C LEU A 17 6.96 6.77 -10.80
N SER A 18 7.63 5.82 -11.46
CA SER A 18 8.69 6.10 -12.43
C SER A 18 8.23 6.86 -13.68
N GLN A 19 6.92 6.89 -13.94
CA GLN A 19 6.32 7.59 -15.07
C GLN A 19 5.78 8.98 -14.70
N LEU A 20 5.71 9.30 -13.40
CA LEU A 20 5.12 10.54 -12.91
C LEU A 20 6.18 11.62 -12.68
N PRO A 21 6.03 12.82 -13.25
CA PRO A 21 6.74 13.99 -12.78
C PRO A 21 6.30 14.33 -11.35
N ASN A 22 7.22 14.92 -10.57
CA ASN A 22 6.93 15.22 -9.17
C ASN A 22 5.75 16.19 -8.99
N GLU A 23 5.54 17.09 -9.94
CA GLU A 23 4.40 18.01 -9.95
C GLU A 23 3.05 17.29 -10.01
N ASP A 24 2.93 16.22 -10.80
CA ASP A 24 1.73 15.39 -10.88
C ASP A 24 1.54 14.53 -9.62
N TYR A 25 2.65 14.07 -9.03
CA TYR A 25 2.65 13.27 -7.81
C TYR A 25 2.06 14.01 -6.61
N ILE A 26 2.32 15.31 -6.51
CA ILE A 26 1.84 16.18 -5.42
C ILE A 26 0.58 16.98 -5.79
N TYR A 27 0.03 16.79 -6.99
CA TYR A 27 -1.13 17.55 -7.45
C TYR A 27 -2.42 17.08 -6.74
N PRO A 28 -3.20 18.01 -6.14
CA PRO A 28 -4.46 17.65 -5.51
C PRO A 28 -5.50 17.18 -6.53
N CYS A 29 -6.06 16.00 -6.31
CA CYS A 29 -7.10 15.42 -7.16
C CYS A 29 -8.50 15.69 -6.60
N GLN A 30 -9.34 16.38 -7.37
CA GLN A 30 -10.72 16.68 -6.97
C GLN A 30 -11.55 15.41 -6.73
N GLY A 31 -11.34 14.35 -7.52
CA GLY A 31 -12.01 13.05 -7.36
C GLY A 31 -11.63 12.31 -6.07
N LEU A 32 -10.57 12.75 -5.38
CA LEU A 32 -10.09 12.23 -4.11
C LEU A 32 -10.25 13.25 -2.96
N SER A 33 -11.20 14.15 -3.07
CA SER A 33 -11.44 15.21 -2.07
C SER A 33 -10.20 16.08 -1.79
N GLY A 34 -9.36 16.28 -2.81
CA GLY A 34 -8.14 17.06 -2.72
C GLY A 34 -6.89 16.28 -2.29
N ALA A 35 -7.00 14.98 -2.00
CA ALA A 35 -5.82 14.16 -1.73
C ALA A 35 -4.97 13.94 -2.99
N THR A 36 -3.66 13.72 -2.78
CA THR A 36 -2.68 13.55 -3.85
C THR A 36 -2.29 12.08 -4.04
N ILE A 37 -1.69 11.74 -5.19
CA ILE A 37 -1.07 10.42 -5.39
C ILE A 37 -0.01 10.18 -4.31
N GLY A 38 0.76 11.21 -3.97
CA GLY A 38 1.79 11.15 -2.93
C GLY A 38 1.26 10.79 -1.54
N GLU A 39 0.11 11.34 -1.14
CA GLU A 39 -0.51 11.01 0.14
C GLU A 39 -0.97 9.56 0.21
N HIS A 40 -1.57 9.04 -0.86
CA HIS A 40 -1.96 7.63 -0.95
C HIS A 40 -0.74 6.70 -0.99
N THR A 41 0.30 7.07 -1.74
CA THR A 41 1.57 6.31 -1.79
C THR A 41 2.25 6.27 -0.43
N ARG A 42 2.37 7.42 0.26
CA ARG A 42 2.91 7.48 1.62
C ARG A 42 2.13 6.55 2.55
N HIS A 43 0.81 6.59 2.50
CA HIS A 43 -0.02 5.76 3.37
C HIS A 43 0.22 4.27 3.14
N ILE A 44 0.31 3.82 1.89
CA ILE A 44 0.66 2.43 1.56
C ILE A 44 2.00 2.06 2.20
N ILE A 45 3.04 2.85 1.97
CA ILE A 45 4.40 2.57 2.46
C ILE A 45 4.43 2.51 3.98
N GLU A 46 3.84 3.51 4.66
CA GLU A 46 3.82 3.59 6.13
C GLU A 46 3.09 2.42 6.79
N MET A 47 2.10 1.82 6.13
CA MET A 47 1.42 0.62 6.62
C MET A 47 2.37 -0.59 6.64
N PHE A 48 3.13 -0.81 5.57
CA PHE A 48 4.13 -1.87 5.52
C PHE A 48 5.29 -1.61 6.49
N GLU A 49 5.81 -0.38 6.54
CA GLU A 49 6.87 -0.01 7.49
C GLU A 49 6.43 -0.22 8.95
N CYS A 50 5.17 0.11 9.27
CA CYS A 50 4.61 -0.11 10.59
C CYS A 50 4.65 -1.60 10.98
N LEU A 51 4.18 -2.48 10.09
CA LEU A 51 4.24 -3.94 10.31
C LEU A 51 5.68 -4.43 10.49
N GLN A 52 6.61 -3.95 9.66
CA GLN A 52 8.02 -4.36 9.70
C GLN A 52 8.73 -3.89 10.97
N ASN A 53 8.50 -2.64 11.38
CA ASN A 53 9.12 -2.03 12.56
C ASN A 53 8.60 -2.62 13.87
N GLN A 54 7.31 -3.00 13.90
CA GLN A 54 6.67 -3.56 15.07
C GLN A 54 6.70 -5.10 15.12
N TYR A 55 7.27 -5.74 14.10
CA TYR A 55 7.36 -7.20 14.02
C TYR A 55 8.06 -7.81 15.23
N GLU A 56 9.19 -7.25 15.67
CA GLU A 56 9.97 -7.82 16.77
C GLU A 56 9.23 -7.76 18.11
N SER A 57 8.52 -6.66 18.39
CA SER A 57 7.71 -6.51 19.60
C SER A 57 6.56 -7.52 19.69
N GLY A 58 6.09 -8.01 18.54
CA GLY A 58 4.93 -8.90 18.49
C GLY A 58 3.58 -8.17 18.63
N VAL A 59 3.59 -6.85 18.78
CA VAL A 59 2.40 -6.00 18.86
C VAL A 59 2.40 -5.04 17.69
N VAL A 60 1.33 -5.06 16.90
CA VAL A 60 1.13 -4.18 15.75
C VAL A 60 0.00 -3.20 16.03
N ASN A 61 0.27 -1.91 15.87
CA ASN A 61 -0.72 -0.85 15.98
C ASN A 61 -0.51 0.16 14.84
N TYR A 62 -1.36 0.10 13.82
CA TYR A 62 -1.25 0.96 12.64
C TYR A 62 -1.59 2.42 12.92
N ASP A 63 -2.31 2.73 14.01
CA ASP A 63 -2.62 4.11 14.39
C ASP A 63 -1.37 4.83 14.91
N LEU A 64 -0.39 4.07 15.45
CA LEU A 64 0.89 4.56 15.93
C LEU A 64 2.00 4.57 14.87
N ARG A 65 1.66 4.36 13.59
CA ARG A 65 2.64 4.43 12.49
C ARG A 65 3.30 5.80 12.42
N GLN A 66 4.59 5.80 12.18
CA GLN A 66 5.33 7.04 11.94
C GLN A 66 4.93 7.64 10.58
N ARG A 67 4.77 8.97 10.55
CA ARG A 67 4.42 9.69 9.32
C ARG A 67 5.65 10.40 8.78
N ASN A 68 6.06 10.03 7.56
CA ASN A 68 7.16 10.68 6.84
C ASN A 68 6.61 11.50 5.67
N LEU A 69 6.46 12.80 5.89
CA LEU A 69 5.89 13.71 4.87
C LEU A 69 6.77 13.86 3.62
N LEU A 70 8.05 13.50 3.67
CA LEU A 70 8.92 13.52 2.48
C LEU A 70 8.48 12.49 1.45
N ILE A 71 7.93 11.35 1.88
CA ILE A 71 7.42 10.31 0.97
C ILE A 71 6.29 10.87 0.10
N GLN A 72 5.39 11.69 0.64
CA GLN A 72 4.28 12.23 -0.16
C GLN A 72 4.67 13.41 -1.07
N SER A 73 5.82 14.03 -0.84
CA SER A 73 6.25 15.24 -1.54
C SER A 73 7.35 15.01 -2.59
N ASP A 74 7.99 13.83 -2.56
CA ASP A 74 9.10 13.48 -3.45
C ASP A 74 8.96 12.03 -3.96
N VAL A 75 8.70 11.91 -5.27
CA VAL A 75 8.52 10.61 -5.94
C VAL A 75 9.76 9.72 -5.86
N THR A 76 10.96 10.32 -5.81
CA THR A 76 12.22 9.58 -5.70
C THR A 76 12.38 8.96 -4.30
N ILE A 77 12.01 9.72 -3.27
CA ILE A 77 12.01 9.23 -1.88
C ILE A 77 10.99 8.10 -1.72
N ALA A 78 9.79 8.26 -2.30
CA ALA A 78 8.76 7.23 -2.28
C ALA A 78 9.21 5.94 -2.96
N THR A 79 9.84 6.01 -4.12
CA THR A 79 10.35 4.84 -4.84
C THR A 79 11.40 4.10 -4.02
N LYS A 80 12.35 4.80 -3.41
CA LYS A 80 13.36 4.20 -2.52
C LYS A 80 12.74 3.56 -1.28
N ALA A 81 11.70 4.16 -0.72
CA ALA A 81 10.99 3.60 0.42
C ALA A 81 10.27 2.28 0.03
N ILE A 82 9.66 2.21 -1.15
CA ILE A 82 9.08 0.96 -1.68
C ILE A 82 10.15 -0.13 -1.81
N GLU A 83 11.32 0.18 -2.38
CA GLU A 83 12.43 -0.77 -2.51
C GLU A 83 12.89 -1.29 -1.13
N THR A 84 12.96 -0.40 -0.14
CA THR A 84 13.31 -0.75 1.24
C THR A 84 12.27 -1.70 1.86
N VAL A 85 10.99 -1.40 1.70
CA VAL A 85 9.89 -2.26 2.15
C VAL A 85 9.98 -3.64 1.51
N ILE A 86 10.17 -3.71 0.19
CA ILE A 86 10.29 -4.97 -0.55
C ILE A 86 11.45 -5.82 -0.02
N GLY A 87 12.60 -5.20 0.26
CA GLY A 87 13.77 -5.87 0.78
C GLY A 87 13.60 -6.47 2.18
N GLN A 88 12.58 -6.08 2.92
CA GLN A 88 12.31 -6.50 4.30
C GLN A 88 11.06 -7.38 4.46
N LEU A 89 10.44 -7.83 3.37
CA LEU A 89 9.20 -8.62 3.42
C LEU A 89 9.40 -10.05 3.93
N GLU A 90 10.58 -10.62 3.74
CA GLU A 90 10.86 -12.00 4.12
C GLU A 90 11.09 -12.12 5.62
N LYS A 91 10.04 -12.46 6.36
CA LYS A 91 10.06 -12.73 7.80
C LYS A 91 9.29 -14.01 8.10
N ALA A 92 9.67 -14.68 9.20
CA ALA A 92 8.96 -15.87 9.67
C ALA A 92 7.50 -15.53 10.04
N ASN A 93 6.57 -16.43 9.74
CA ASN A 93 5.20 -16.26 10.20
C ASN A 93 5.11 -16.56 11.70
N LYS A 94 5.17 -15.52 12.53
CA LYS A 94 5.00 -15.64 13.98
C LYS A 94 3.68 -15.02 14.43
N LYS A 95 3.23 -15.39 15.63
CA LYS A 95 2.07 -14.77 16.28
C LYS A 95 2.35 -13.30 16.55
N LEU A 96 1.35 -12.48 16.29
CA LEU A 96 1.29 -11.05 16.57
C LEU A 96 -0.01 -10.73 17.30
N CYS A 97 -0.04 -9.60 18.00
CA CYS A 97 -1.25 -9.02 18.56
C CYS A 97 -1.52 -7.71 17.81
N LEU A 98 -2.66 -7.61 17.12
CA LEU A 98 -3.12 -6.34 16.55
C LEU A 98 -3.82 -5.55 17.64
N GLN A 99 -3.36 -4.33 17.89
CA GLN A 99 -4.00 -3.39 18.79
C GLN A 99 -4.53 -2.19 18.02
N GLN A 100 -5.72 -1.75 18.37
CA GLN A 100 -6.38 -0.60 17.77
C GLN A 100 -7.33 0.04 18.77
N ILE A 101 -7.61 1.33 18.61
CA ILE A 101 -8.67 2.00 19.37
C ILE A 101 -9.87 2.16 18.44
N ILE A 102 -11.03 1.61 18.85
CA ILE A 102 -12.29 1.75 18.12
C ILE A 102 -13.32 2.39 19.08
N ASP A 103 -13.87 3.52 18.68
CA ASP A 103 -14.87 4.27 19.47
C ASP A 103 -14.40 4.60 20.91
N GLY A 104 -13.07 4.76 21.09
CA GLY A 104 -12.46 5.07 22.39
C GLY A 104 -12.14 3.85 23.26
N GLU A 105 -12.43 2.65 22.81
CA GLU A 105 -12.11 1.39 23.48
C GLU A 105 -10.90 0.70 22.85
N GLU A 106 -10.04 0.14 23.69
CA GLU A 106 -8.90 -0.65 23.24
C GLU A 106 -9.37 -2.03 22.76
N LEU A 107 -9.01 -2.37 21.53
CA LEU A 107 -9.24 -3.67 20.94
C LEU A 107 -7.89 -4.36 20.72
N ALA A 108 -7.78 -5.62 21.19
CA ALA A 108 -6.64 -6.50 20.94
C ALA A 108 -7.12 -7.77 20.23
N ILE A 109 -6.53 -8.08 19.08
CA ILE A 109 -6.91 -9.24 18.26
C ILE A 109 -5.67 -10.11 18.06
N GLU A 110 -5.82 -11.43 18.28
CA GLU A 110 -4.78 -12.39 17.91
C GLU A 110 -4.60 -12.41 16.39
N SER A 111 -3.36 -12.27 15.96
CA SER A 111 -2.98 -12.23 14.56
C SER A 111 -1.65 -12.96 14.31
N ASN A 112 -1.14 -12.87 13.11
CA ASN A 112 0.18 -13.35 12.73
C ASN A 112 0.73 -12.56 11.55
N TYR A 113 2.02 -12.67 11.29
CA TYR A 113 2.69 -11.91 10.25
C TYR A 113 2.04 -12.05 8.86
N ASN A 114 1.70 -13.27 8.44
CA ASN A 114 1.09 -13.49 7.13
C ASN A 114 -0.30 -12.85 7.02
N ARG A 115 -1.09 -12.88 8.10
CA ARG A 115 -2.41 -12.22 8.12
C ARG A 115 -2.26 -10.71 8.00
N GLU A 116 -1.32 -10.09 8.73
CA GLU A 116 -1.06 -8.66 8.65
C GLU A 116 -0.47 -8.27 7.29
N LEU A 117 0.39 -9.10 6.71
CA LEU A 117 0.93 -8.90 5.37
C LEU A 117 -0.16 -8.97 4.29
N LEU A 118 -1.12 -9.89 4.43
CA LEU A 118 -2.29 -9.98 3.55
C LEU A 118 -3.18 -8.74 3.68
N TYR A 119 -3.41 -8.25 4.89
CA TYR A 119 -4.16 -7.03 5.13
C TYR A 119 -3.52 -5.82 4.44
N ASN A 120 -2.19 -5.67 4.59
CA ASN A 120 -1.46 -4.60 3.92
C ASN A 120 -1.52 -4.72 2.39
N LEU A 121 -1.50 -5.94 1.85
CA LEU A 121 -1.67 -6.18 0.41
C LEU A 121 -3.05 -5.71 -0.08
N GLU A 122 -4.12 -6.10 0.61
CA GLU A 122 -5.49 -5.71 0.24
C GLU A 122 -5.69 -4.20 0.38
N HIS A 123 -5.10 -3.61 1.43
CA HIS A 123 -5.12 -2.17 1.65
C HIS A 123 -4.32 -1.41 0.57
N CYS A 124 -3.17 -1.95 0.15
CA CYS A 124 -2.41 -1.42 -0.98
C CYS A 124 -3.25 -1.41 -2.26
N VAL A 125 -3.93 -2.52 -2.60
CA VAL A 125 -4.82 -2.61 -3.78
C VAL A 125 -5.95 -1.58 -3.69
N HIS A 126 -6.53 -1.37 -2.51
CA HIS A 126 -7.55 -0.34 -2.29
C HIS A 126 -7.01 1.06 -2.63
N HIS A 127 -5.82 1.42 -2.10
CA HIS A 127 -5.20 2.71 -2.40
C HIS A 127 -4.72 2.83 -3.86
N GLN A 128 -4.27 1.75 -4.49
CA GLN A 128 -4.00 1.73 -5.92
C GLN A 128 -5.26 2.05 -6.75
N ALA A 129 -6.43 1.56 -6.34
CA ALA A 129 -7.69 1.91 -7.02
C ALA A 129 -8.01 3.41 -6.90
N LEU A 130 -7.74 4.03 -5.74
CA LEU A 130 -7.87 5.47 -5.55
C LEU A 130 -6.85 6.25 -6.40
N ILE A 131 -5.60 5.82 -6.42
CA ILE A 131 -4.56 6.40 -7.29
C ILE A 131 -4.99 6.32 -8.76
N LYS A 132 -5.59 5.19 -9.19
CA LYS A 132 -6.11 5.05 -10.57
C LYS A 132 -7.17 6.10 -10.91
N VAL A 133 -7.99 6.53 -9.95
CA VAL A 133 -8.92 7.65 -10.15
C VAL A 133 -8.17 8.96 -10.39
N ALA A 134 -7.10 9.23 -9.64
CA ALA A 134 -6.27 10.41 -9.86
C ALA A 134 -5.61 10.42 -11.25
N LEU A 135 -5.21 9.24 -11.75
CA LEU A 135 -4.57 9.10 -13.07
C LEU A 135 -5.48 9.43 -14.26
N ILE A 136 -6.79 9.48 -14.08
CA ILE A 136 -7.73 9.88 -15.16
C ILE A 136 -7.38 11.27 -15.71
N GLN A 137 -6.75 12.12 -14.92
CA GLN A 137 -6.31 13.47 -15.32
C GLN A 137 -4.92 13.48 -16.00
N HIS A 138 -4.21 12.33 -16.01
CA HIS A 138 -2.83 12.19 -16.48
C HIS A 138 -2.76 11.19 -17.65
N ASN A 139 -3.00 11.66 -18.88
CA ASN A 139 -3.10 10.81 -20.08
C ASN A 139 -1.78 10.13 -20.50
N SER A 140 -0.64 10.53 -19.94
CA SER A 140 0.69 10.00 -20.28
C SER A 140 1.10 8.79 -19.46
N VAL A 141 0.37 8.47 -18.39
CA VAL A 141 0.72 7.39 -17.47
C VAL A 141 -0.03 6.12 -17.84
N VAL A 142 0.73 5.04 -18.04
CA VAL A 142 0.18 3.73 -18.39
C VAL A 142 0.29 2.79 -17.19
N VAL A 143 -0.83 2.23 -16.78
CA VAL A 143 -0.90 1.19 -15.76
C VAL A 143 -1.55 -0.06 -16.31
N ASP A 144 -1.22 -1.22 -15.71
CA ASP A 144 -1.88 -2.49 -16.05
C ASP A 144 -3.40 -2.40 -15.83
N ALA A 145 -4.17 -3.12 -16.63
CA ALA A 145 -5.63 -3.16 -16.52
C ALA A 145 -6.10 -3.61 -15.13
N ASN A 146 -5.31 -4.45 -14.46
CA ASN A 146 -5.58 -4.98 -13.13
C ASN A 146 -4.98 -4.12 -11.99
N PHE A 147 -4.31 -3.00 -12.28
CA PHE A 147 -3.83 -2.08 -11.25
C PHE A 147 -4.99 -1.61 -10.37
N GLY A 148 -4.89 -1.80 -9.06
CA GLY A 148 -5.94 -1.48 -8.11
C GLY A 148 -7.19 -2.37 -8.18
N VAL A 149 -7.11 -3.55 -8.81
CA VAL A 149 -8.22 -4.52 -8.89
C VAL A 149 -7.98 -5.64 -7.88
N ALA A 150 -9.00 -5.94 -7.07
CA ALA A 150 -8.95 -7.03 -6.11
C ALA A 150 -8.64 -8.38 -6.82
N ARG A 151 -7.78 -9.19 -6.20
CA ARG A 151 -7.35 -10.46 -6.79
C ARG A 151 -8.50 -11.42 -7.06
N SER A 152 -9.49 -11.46 -6.18
CA SER A 152 -10.71 -12.23 -6.40
C SER A 152 -11.48 -11.82 -7.66
N THR A 153 -11.49 -10.51 -7.96
CA THR A 153 -12.09 -9.98 -9.19
C THR A 153 -11.29 -10.39 -10.43
N ILE A 154 -9.96 -10.37 -10.34
CA ILE A 154 -9.08 -10.81 -11.43
C ILE A 154 -9.33 -12.30 -11.74
N GLU A 155 -9.38 -13.15 -10.72
CA GLU A 155 -9.65 -14.58 -10.89
C GLU A 155 -11.04 -14.85 -11.44
N TYR A 156 -12.07 -14.12 -10.96
CA TYR A 156 -13.42 -14.22 -11.52
C TYR A 156 -13.46 -13.86 -13.02
N ARG A 157 -12.79 -12.78 -13.41
CA ARG A 157 -12.72 -12.38 -14.85
C ARG A 157 -12.05 -13.44 -15.72
N LYS A 158 -11.01 -14.12 -15.24
CA LYS A 158 -10.36 -15.22 -15.96
C LYS A 158 -11.31 -16.41 -16.18
N GLN A 159 -12.13 -16.74 -15.17
CA GLN A 159 -13.13 -17.81 -15.28
C GLN A 159 -14.24 -17.48 -16.27
N CYS A 160 -14.66 -16.21 -16.34
CA CYS A 160 -15.70 -15.77 -17.29
C CYS A 160 -15.19 -15.64 -18.75
N ALA A 161 -13.87 -15.60 -18.95
CA ALA A 161 -13.26 -15.48 -20.28
C ALA A 161 -12.94 -16.85 -20.92
N GLN A 162 -13.22 -17.94 -20.23
CA GLN A 162 -13.15 -19.33 -20.73
C GLN A 162 -14.52 -19.82 -21.18
#